data_ee200370961adaa46e2ad6e2fde7660a
#
_entry.id   ee200370961adaa46e2ad6e2fde7660a
#
_cell.length_a   1.000
_cell.length_b   1.000
_cell.length_c   1.000
_cell.angle_alpha   90.00
_cell.angle_beta   90.00
_cell.angle_gamma   90.00
#
_symmetry.space_group_name_H-M   'P 1'
#
loop_
_entity.id
_entity.type
_entity.pdbx_description
1 polymer ?
#
loop_
_entity_poly.entity_id
_entity_poly.type
_entity_poly.pdbx_seq_one_letter_code
_entity_poly.pdbx_strand_id
1 'polypeptide(L)'
;MKSVNTDIAYDHVRQRILRGDYGPGHALMTEALAEEIGVSRTPVRDALRKLEADGLVEIQPRLGARVKQFDRQEFREMCELRLALEAQAAGLAAKNRTVEDLEEIEAPLIVMRTITAELENSRVRAAKLNKIAKEDVRFHLAIMASSKNALMQREILRLHLIHRVAQTPVGKSFQESAPREEQIANNDRVLTEHEAIFAAIAAGDGRAAKRAMESHIENLLEISLRKLALQERERVAESLVADELIYSA
;
A
#
# COMPACT_ATOMS: atom_id res chain seq x y z
N MET A 1 9.23 -19.72 23.58
CA MET A 1 7.82 -20.02 23.26
C MET A 1 6.92 -18.78 23.18
N LYS A 2 6.95 -17.79 24.13
CA LYS A 2 6.10 -16.58 24.04
C LYS A 2 6.37 -15.73 22.77
N SER A 3 7.60 -15.56 22.34
CA SER A 3 7.99 -14.80 21.16
C SER A 3 7.44 -15.42 19.87
N VAL A 4 7.59 -16.73 19.70
CA VAL A 4 7.17 -17.46 18.49
C VAL A 4 5.66 -17.35 18.25
N ASN A 5 4.83 -17.53 19.27
CA ASN A 5 3.38 -17.44 19.13
C ASN A 5 2.90 -15.99 18.86
N THR A 6 3.63 -14.99 19.38
CA THR A 6 3.35 -13.58 19.07
C THR A 6 3.71 -13.28 17.61
N ASP A 7 4.81 -13.81 17.09
CA ASP A 7 5.21 -13.58 15.70
C ASP A 7 4.28 -14.32 14.72
N ILE A 8 3.84 -15.54 15.06
CA ILE A 8 2.79 -16.26 14.30
C ILE A 8 1.50 -15.43 14.24
N ALA A 9 1.02 -14.92 15.37
CA ALA A 9 -0.19 -14.12 15.42
C ALA A 9 -0.03 -12.80 14.65
N TYR A 10 1.12 -12.13 14.78
CA TYR A 10 1.44 -10.92 14.04
C TYR A 10 1.42 -11.17 12.53
N ASP A 11 2.13 -12.19 12.04
CA ASP A 11 2.20 -12.50 10.62
C ASP A 11 0.85 -12.91 10.05
N HIS A 12 0.06 -13.70 10.80
CA HIS A 12 -1.28 -14.11 10.39
C HIS A 12 -2.19 -12.89 10.18
N VAL A 13 -2.34 -12.02 11.19
CA VAL A 13 -3.22 -10.84 11.11
C VAL A 13 -2.72 -9.87 10.03
N ARG A 14 -1.41 -9.61 9.98
CA ARG A 14 -0.79 -8.76 8.97
C ARG A 14 -1.07 -9.24 7.55
N GLN A 15 -0.93 -10.55 7.28
CA GLN A 15 -1.20 -11.11 5.96
C GLN A 15 -2.67 -10.95 5.57
N ARG A 16 -3.61 -11.17 6.49
CA ARG A 16 -5.04 -11.00 6.25
C ARG A 16 -5.44 -9.54 5.97
N ILE A 17 -4.82 -8.60 6.69
CA ILE A 17 -4.97 -7.16 6.40
C ILE A 17 -4.44 -6.85 4.99
N LEU A 18 -3.21 -7.28 4.66
CA LEU A 18 -2.59 -6.98 3.37
C LEU A 18 -3.26 -7.68 2.17
N ARG A 19 -3.98 -8.78 2.39
CA ARG A 19 -4.81 -9.44 1.37
C ARG A 19 -6.18 -8.78 1.20
N GLY A 20 -6.60 -7.92 2.15
CA GLY A 20 -7.92 -7.30 2.18
C GLY A 20 -9.00 -8.15 2.85
N ASP A 21 -8.64 -9.31 3.43
CA ASP A 21 -9.57 -10.14 4.20
C ASP A 21 -10.11 -9.37 5.43
N TYR A 22 -9.25 -8.55 6.03
CA TYR A 22 -9.58 -7.58 7.05
C TYR A 22 -9.40 -6.17 6.48
N GLY A 23 -10.50 -5.59 5.98
CA GLY A 23 -10.49 -4.23 5.41
C GLY A 23 -10.40 -3.14 6.49
N PRO A 24 -10.20 -1.86 6.09
CA PRO A 24 -10.19 -0.72 7.00
C PRO A 24 -11.43 -0.68 7.90
N GLY A 25 -11.23 -0.47 9.20
CA GLY A 25 -12.29 -0.48 10.21
C GLY A 25 -12.74 -1.85 10.69
N HIS A 26 -12.25 -2.95 10.10
CA HIS A 26 -12.59 -4.32 10.52
C HIS A 26 -12.19 -4.56 11.97
N ALA A 27 -13.13 -5.05 12.79
CA ALA A 27 -12.91 -5.34 14.21
C ALA A 27 -12.04 -6.60 14.36
N LEU A 28 -10.97 -6.49 15.14
CA LEU A 28 -10.01 -7.57 15.42
C LEU A 28 -10.23 -8.10 16.84
N MET A 29 -11.15 -9.05 16.96
CA MET A 29 -11.53 -9.63 18.25
C MET A 29 -10.46 -10.61 18.74
N THR A 30 -9.82 -10.30 19.87
CA THR A 30 -8.71 -11.10 20.43
C THR A 30 -9.09 -12.57 20.64
N GLU A 31 -10.33 -12.83 21.06
CA GLU A 31 -10.84 -14.17 21.31
C GLU A 31 -10.95 -14.99 20.01
N ALA A 32 -11.57 -14.40 18.99
CA ALA A 32 -11.76 -15.04 17.68
C ALA A 32 -10.41 -15.31 17.00
N LEU A 33 -9.49 -14.33 17.05
CA LEU A 33 -8.14 -14.49 16.50
C LEU A 33 -7.33 -15.57 17.24
N ALA A 34 -7.47 -15.66 18.58
CA ALA A 34 -6.79 -16.68 19.36
C ALA A 34 -7.27 -18.09 19.00
N GLU A 35 -8.58 -18.26 18.81
CA GLU A 35 -9.19 -19.52 18.36
C GLU A 35 -8.76 -19.86 16.92
N GLU A 36 -8.83 -18.91 15.98
CA GLU A 36 -8.47 -19.10 14.59
C GLU A 36 -7.01 -19.52 14.42
N ILE A 37 -6.09 -18.89 15.18
CA ILE A 37 -4.64 -19.13 15.08
C ILE A 37 -4.21 -20.34 15.92
N GLY A 38 -5.02 -20.77 16.89
CA GLY A 38 -4.68 -21.87 17.80
C GLY A 38 -3.69 -21.45 18.89
N VAL A 39 -3.73 -20.21 19.36
CA VAL A 39 -2.86 -19.67 20.42
C VAL A 39 -3.68 -19.08 21.56
N SER A 40 -3.04 -18.75 22.69
CA SER A 40 -3.72 -18.03 23.78
C SER A 40 -3.94 -16.55 23.44
N ARG A 41 -4.77 -15.84 24.20
CA ARG A 41 -5.09 -14.41 23.99
C ARG A 41 -3.89 -13.48 24.20
N THR A 42 -2.95 -13.83 25.07
CA THR A 42 -1.79 -12.98 25.38
C THR A 42 -0.91 -12.71 24.14
N PRO A 43 -0.40 -13.71 23.38
CA PRO A 43 0.38 -13.46 22.16
C PRO A 43 -0.41 -12.69 21.10
N VAL A 44 -1.74 -12.87 21.01
CA VAL A 44 -2.58 -12.08 20.09
C VAL A 44 -2.60 -10.61 20.49
N ARG A 45 -2.76 -10.29 21.78
CA ARG A 45 -2.70 -8.90 22.25
C ARG A 45 -1.34 -8.25 21.99
N ASP A 46 -0.26 -9.01 22.21
CA ASP A 46 1.11 -8.53 21.93
C ASP A 46 1.33 -8.32 20.42
N ALA A 47 0.78 -9.18 19.57
CA ALA A 47 0.79 -9.03 18.11
C ALA A 47 -0.01 -7.78 17.65
N LEU A 48 -1.21 -7.56 18.22
CA LEU A 48 -2.02 -6.37 17.90
C LEU A 48 -1.30 -5.07 18.32
N ARG A 49 -0.59 -5.04 19.44
CA ARG A 49 0.25 -3.89 19.84
C ARG A 49 1.42 -3.66 18.86
N LYS A 50 2.05 -4.72 18.36
CA LYS A 50 3.07 -4.58 17.31
C LYS A 50 2.48 -4.00 16.03
N LEU A 51 1.30 -4.48 15.60
CA LEU A 51 0.58 -3.96 14.43
C LEU A 51 0.13 -2.51 14.62
N GLU A 52 -0.23 -2.11 15.85
CA GLU A 52 -0.51 -0.71 16.18
C GLU A 52 0.76 0.16 16.07
N ALA A 53 1.89 -0.29 16.59
CA ALA A 53 3.16 0.40 16.44
C ALA A 53 3.60 0.53 14.96
N ASP A 54 3.23 -0.45 14.12
CA ASP A 54 3.44 -0.39 12.67
C ASP A 54 2.42 0.51 11.94
N GLY A 55 1.37 0.98 12.65
CA GLY A 55 0.33 1.85 12.09
C GLY A 55 -0.74 1.13 11.27
N LEU A 56 -0.86 -0.20 11.37
CA LEU A 56 -1.85 -1.01 10.65
C LEU A 56 -3.15 -1.21 11.44
N VAL A 57 -3.09 -1.07 12.73
CA VAL A 57 -4.18 -1.33 13.69
C VAL A 57 -4.32 -0.17 14.65
N GLU A 58 -5.51 0.07 15.13
CA GLU A 58 -5.82 0.97 16.23
C GLU A 58 -6.39 0.18 17.41
N ILE A 59 -5.84 0.39 18.61
CA ILE A 59 -6.36 -0.21 19.84
C ILE A 59 -7.16 0.86 20.58
N GLN A 60 -8.46 0.66 20.68
CA GLN A 60 -9.35 1.56 21.40
C GLN A 60 -9.65 1.02 22.78
N PRO A 61 -9.46 1.80 23.87
CA PRO A 61 -9.78 1.37 25.22
C PRO A 61 -11.23 0.89 25.32
N ARG A 62 -11.45 -0.29 25.85
CA ARG A 62 -12.76 -0.96 26.05
C ARG A 62 -13.47 -1.42 24.76
N LEU A 63 -13.05 -0.98 23.56
CA LEU A 63 -13.68 -1.33 22.29
C LEU A 63 -12.89 -2.39 21.49
N GLY A 64 -11.66 -2.72 21.96
CA GLY A 64 -10.81 -3.71 21.30
C GLY A 64 -9.91 -3.09 20.23
N ALA A 65 -9.48 -3.89 19.26
CA ALA A 65 -8.64 -3.49 18.17
C ALA A 65 -9.42 -3.48 16.84
N ARG A 66 -9.03 -2.62 15.92
CA ARG A 66 -9.55 -2.58 14.55
C ARG A 66 -8.45 -2.28 13.56
N VAL A 67 -8.62 -2.68 12.31
CA VAL A 67 -7.75 -2.25 11.21
C VAL A 67 -7.86 -0.74 11.06
N LYS A 68 -6.73 -0.05 10.96
CA LYS A 68 -6.71 1.41 10.86
C LYS A 68 -7.45 1.86 9.60
N GLN A 69 -8.26 2.89 9.76
CA GLN A 69 -8.92 3.61 8.69
C GLN A 69 -8.31 5.01 8.62
N PHE A 70 -7.84 5.40 7.45
CA PHE A 70 -7.20 6.69 7.23
C PHE A 70 -8.22 7.70 6.73
N ASP A 71 -8.23 8.89 7.31
CA ASP A 71 -8.90 10.02 6.73
C ASP A 71 -8.04 10.67 5.63
N ARG A 72 -8.60 11.68 4.94
CA ARG A 72 -7.91 12.36 3.83
C ARG A 72 -6.66 13.12 4.30
N GLN A 73 -6.67 13.65 5.51
CA GLN A 73 -5.55 14.41 6.06
C GLN A 73 -4.41 13.47 6.44
N GLU A 74 -4.70 12.40 7.18
CA GLU A 74 -3.72 11.37 7.54
C GLU A 74 -3.08 10.73 6.30
N PHE A 75 -3.90 10.48 5.25
CA PHE A 75 -3.40 9.94 3.99
C PHE A 75 -2.44 10.92 3.29
N ARG A 76 -2.78 12.22 3.28
CA ARG A 76 -1.89 13.27 2.74
C ARG A 76 -0.57 13.33 3.50
N GLU A 77 -0.60 13.40 4.82
CA GLU A 77 0.59 13.45 5.68
C GLU A 77 1.51 12.25 5.46
N MET A 78 0.93 11.06 5.30
CA MET A 78 1.69 9.85 4.95
C MET A 78 2.36 9.98 3.58
N CYS A 79 1.67 10.50 2.56
CA CYS A 79 2.25 10.68 1.23
C CYS A 79 3.33 11.77 1.21
N GLU A 80 3.18 12.85 1.98
CA GLU A 80 4.21 13.88 2.15
C GLU A 80 5.49 13.29 2.78
N LEU A 81 5.34 12.41 3.76
CA LEU A 81 6.48 11.70 4.35
C LEU A 81 7.14 10.73 3.35
N ARG A 82 6.34 10.01 2.56
CA ARG A 82 6.85 9.17 1.48
C ARG A 82 7.61 10.00 0.45
N LEU A 83 7.05 11.12 0.02
CA LEU A 83 7.69 12.06 -0.91
C LEU A 83 9.09 12.45 -0.43
N ALA A 84 9.21 12.89 0.82
CA ALA A 84 10.48 13.32 1.41
C ALA A 84 11.52 12.18 1.46
N LEU A 85 11.10 10.98 1.85
CA LEU A 85 12.02 9.85 2.02
C LEU A 85 12.35 9.15 0.70
N GLU A 86 11.36 8.88 -0.14
CA GLU A 86 11.56 8.10 -1.39
C GLU A 86 12.30 8.92 -2.44
N ALA A 87 12.00 10.21 -2.57
CA ALA A 87 12.75 11.09 -3.45
C ALA A 87 14.24 11.17 -3.05
N GLN A 88 14.51 11.32 -1.77
CA GLN A 88 15.89 11.32 -1.28
C GLN A 88 16.58 9.97 -1.49
N ALA A 89 15.86 8.86 -1.27
CA ALA A 89 16.40 7.52 -1.50
C ALA A 89 16.70 7.26 -2.98
N ALA A 90 15.86 7.71 -3.92
CA ALA A 90 16.12 7.61 -5.35
C ALA A 90 17.40 8.37 -5.76
N GLY A 91 17.60 9.57 -5.20
CA GLY A 91 18.83 10.33 -5.41
C GLY A 91 20.08 9.64 -4.86
N LEU A 92 19.98 9.00 -3.70
CA LEU A 92 21.06 8.19 -3.11
C LEU A 92 21.30 6.89 -3.91
N ALA A 93 20.22 6.21 -4.37
CA ALA A 93 20.32 5.04 -5.20
C ALA A 93 21.11 5.33 -6.48
N ALA A 94 20.81 6.44 -7.16
CA ALA A 94 21.56 6.86 -8.36
C ALA A 94 23.07 7.05 -8.09
N LYS A 95 23.44 7.44 -6.87
CA LYS A 95 24.84 7.63 -6.47
C LYS A 95 25.52 6.32 -6.04
N ASN A 96 24.78 5.44 -5.34
CA ASN A 96 25.36 4.31 -4.60
C ASN A 96 25.13 2.95 -5.27
N ARG A 97 24.27 2.88 -6.34
CA ARG A 97 23.89 1.62 -7.01
C ARG A 97 25.10 0.84 -7.51
N THR A 98 24.99 -0.47 -7.44
CA THR A 98 25.84 -1.42 -8.14
C THR A 98 25.13 -1.93 -9.40
N VAL A 99 25.79 -2.80 -10.17
CA VAL A 99 25.18 -3.48 -11.33
C VAL A 99 24.04 -4.37 -10.87
N GLU A 100 24.24 -5.11 -9.80
CA GLU A 100 23.24 -6.00 -9.21
C GLU A 100 22.03 -5.21 -8.70
N ASP A 101 22.23 -4.04 -8.11
CA ASP A 101 21.12 -3.17 -7.71
C ASP A 101 20.27 -2.73 -8.92
N LEU A 102 20.89 -2.43 -10.07
CA LEU A 102 20.15 -2.07 -11.28
C LEU A 102 19.32 -3.24 -11.81
N GLU A 103 19.85 -4.46 -11.78
CA GLU A 103 19.11 -5.67 -12.14
C GLU A 103 17.89 -5.90 -11.23
N GLU A 104 18.07 -5.71 -9.92
CA GLU A 104 16.97 -5.83 -8.94
C GLU A 104 15.89 -4.74 -9.11
N ILE A 105 16.26 -3.52 -9.49
CA ILE A 105 15.29 -2.44 -9.79
C ILE A 105 14.58 -2.69 -11.11
N GLU A 106 15.28 -3.19 -12.14
CA GLU A 106 14.70 -3.40 -13.47
C GLU A 106 13.76 -4.62 -13.50
N ALA A 107 14.04 -5.66 -12.71
CA ALA A 107 13.26 -6.90 -12.73
C ALA A 107 11.74 -6.68 -12.55
N PRO A 108 11.24 -5.92 -11.55
CA PRO A 108 9.82 -5.61 -11.42
C PRO A 108 9.29 -4.78 -12.60
N LEU A 109 10.07 -3.88 -13.20
CA LEU A 109 9.65 -3.09 -14.37
C LEU A 109 9.38 -3.97 -15.59
N ILE A 110 10.23 -4.96 -15.84
CA ILE A 110 10.03 -5.93 -16.94
C ILE A 110 8.71 -6.66 -16.76
N VAL A 111 8.41 -7.10 -15.54
CA VAL A 111 7.14 -7.79 -15.24
C VAL A 111 5.94 -6.86 -15.40
N MET A 112 6.03 -5.62 -14.89
CA MET A 112 4.96 -4.63 -15.02
C MET A 112 4.70 -4.29 -16.49
N ARG A 113 5.73 -4.06 -17.31
CA ARG A 113 5.63 -3.80 -18.75
C ARG A 113 4.90 -4.94 -19.47
N THR A 114 5.30 -6.19 -19.20
CA THR A 114 4.69 -7.38 -19.81
C THR A 114 3.20 -7.46 -19.46
N ILE A 115 2.85 -7.28 -18.18
CA ILE A 115 1.45 -7.39 -17.74
C ILE A 115 0.61 -6.24 -18.27
N THR A 116 1.14 -5.02 -18.29
CA THR A 116 0.43 -3.83 -18.79
C THR A 116 0.07 -3.99 -20.28
N ALA A 117 1.01 -4.47 -21.10
CA ALA A 117 0.72 -4.77 -22.50
C ALA A 117 -0.37 -5.85 -22.72
N GLU A 118 -0.54 -6.75 -21.75
CA GLU A 118 -1.55 -7.79 -21.83
C GLU A 118 -2.92 -7.39 -21.24
N LEU A 119 -3.02 -6.25 -20.55
CA LEU A 119 -4.26 -5.84 -19.83
C LEU A 119 -5.42 -5.60 -20.78
N GLU A 120 -5.16 -5.08 -21.98
CA GLU A 120 -6.20 -4.79 -22.98
C GLU A 120 -7.00 -6.03 -23.40
N ASN A 121 -6.33 -7.18 -23.49
CA ASN A 121 -6.89 -8.41 -24.02
C ASN A 121 -7.22 -9.46 -22.94
N SER A 122 -7.05 -9.11 -21.64
CA SER A 122 -7.16 -10.10 -20.57
C SER A 122 -8.56 -10.26 -20.00
N ARG A 123 -8.98 -11.54 -19.87
CA ARG A 123 -10.18 -11.94 -19.12
C ARG A 123 -9.94 -12.03 -17.60
N VAL A 124 -8.68 -12.15 -17.17
CA VAL A 124 -8.29 -12.34 -15.74
C VAL A 124 -7.58 -11.07 -15.23
N ARG A 125 -8.32 -9.96 -15.21
CA ARG A 125 -7.80 -8.64 -14.99
C ARG A 125 -7.40 -8.38 -13.54
N ALA A 126 -8.25 -8.76 -12.58
CA ALA A 126 -8.00 -8.54 -11.16
C ALA A 126 -6.69 -9.19 -10.69
N ALA A 127 -6.39 -10.41 -11.13
CA ALA A 127 -5.14 -11.09 -10.81
C ALA A 127 -3.91 -10.36 -11.38
N LYS A 128 -4.03 -9.80 -12.60
CA LYS A 128 -2.95 -9.02 -13.24
C LYS A 128 -2.71 -7.70 -12.53
N LEU A 129 -3.76 -6.97 -12.19
CA LEU A 129 -3.67 -5.73 -11.42
C LEU A 129 -3.04 -5.97 -10.03
N ASN A 130 -3.43 -7.03 -9.35
CA ASN A 130 -2.80 -7.43 -8.09
C ASN A 130 -1.31 -7.78 -8.26
N LYS A 131 -0.92 -8.36 -9.39
CA LYS A 131 0.49 -8.64 -9.68
C LYS A 131 1.26 -7.35 -9.96
N ILE A 132 0.71 -6.41 -10.75
CA ILE A 132 1.30 -5.08 -10.95
C ILE A 132 1.52 -4.38 -9.61
N ALA A 133 0.53 -4.35 -8.73
CA ALA A 133 0.64 -3.72 -7.41
C ALA A 133 1.74 -4.37 -6.52
N LYS A 134 2.01 -5.65 -6.68
CA LYS A 134 3.13 -6.31 -5.99
C LYS A 134 4.48 -5.90 -6.57
N GLU A 135 4.58 -5.84 -7.88
CA GLU A 135 5.82 -5.44 -8.56
C GLU A 135 6.11 -3.95 -8.34
N ASP A 136 5.09 -3.10 -8.27
CA ASP A 136 5.21 -1.70 -7.86
C ASP A 136 5.91 -1.56 -6.49
N VAL A 137 5.44 -2.28 -5.48
CA VAL A 137 6.09 -2.29 -4.16
C VAL A 137 7.53 -2.82 -4.25
N ARG A 138 7.79 -3.89 -5.05
CA ARG A 138 9.14 -4.43 -5.23
C ARG A 138 10.08 -3.41 -5.86
N PHE A 139 9.61 -2.65 -6.85
CA PHE A 139 10.37 -1.59 -7.51
C PHE A 139 10.82 -0.53 -6.49
N HIS A 140 9.89 0.01 -5.71
CA HIS A 140 10.22 0.99 -4.68
C HIS A 140 11.20 0.42 -3.64
N LEU A 141 10.97 -0.80 -3.15
CA LEU A 141 11.86 -1.43 -2.17
C LEU A 141 13.27 -1.68 -2.71
N ALA A 142 13.43 -2.04 -3.99
CA ALA A 142 14.73 -2.21 -4.63
C ALA A 142 15.50 -0.87 -4.69
N ILE A 143 14.82 0.23 -5.05
CA ILE A 143 15.41 1.57 -5.00
C ILE A 143 15.85 1.95 -3.59
N MET A 144 15.01 1.65 -2.57
CA MET A 144 15.35 1.93 -1.17
C MET A 144 16.59 1.15 -0.72
N ALA A 145 16.68 -0.13 -1.10
CA ALA A 145 17.86 -0.97 -0.82
C ALA A 145 19.12 -0.40 -1.49
N SER A 146 19.01 0.04 -2.75
CA SER A 146 20.09 0.64 -3.53
C SER A 146 20.55 1.98 -2.98
N SER A 147 19.74 2.68 -2.19
CA SER A 147 20.15 3.90 -1.49
C SER A 147 21.24 3.66 -0.45
N LYS A 148 21.43 2.40 -0.01
CA LYS A 148 22.36 1.95 1.05
C LYS A 148 22.09 2.62 2.41
N ASN A 149 20.86 3.12 2.63
CA ASN A 149 20.42 3.70 3.90
C ASN A 149 19.38 2.80 4.59
N ALA A 150 19.86 1.96 5.51
CA ALA A 150 19.02 0.96 6.18
C ALA A 150 17.87 1.57 7.03
N LEU A 151 18.06 2.76 7.57
CA LEU A 151 17.01 3.46 8.34
C LEU A 151 15.88 3.90 7.40
N MET A 152 16.22 4.54 6.27
CA MET A 152 15.23 4.94 5.27
C MET A 152 14.49 3.74 4.72
N GLN A 153 15.20 2.66 4.39
CA GLN A 153 14.58 1.42 3.89
C GLN A 153 13.51 0.88 4.86
N ARG A 154 13.81 0.85 6.15
CA ARG A 154 12.87 0.37 7.17
C ARG A 154 11.64 1.26 7.29
N GLU A 155 11.82 2.58 7.35
CA GLU A 155 10.69 3.51 7.48
C GLU A 155 9.82 3.55 6.21
N ILE A 156 10.44 3.51 5.04
CA ILE A 156 9.70 3.46 3.76
C ILE A 156 8.90 2.16 3.63
N LEU A 157 9.49 1.01 4.01
CA LEU A 157 8.74 -0.25 4.02
C LEU A 157 7.48 -0.14 4.89
N ARG A 158 7.58 0.47 6.07
CA ARG A 158 6.43 0.71 6.95
C ARG A 158 5.36 1.57 6.27
N LEU A 159 5.77 2.66 5.63
CA LEU A 159 4.85 3.57 4.92
C LEU A 159 4.16 2.89 3.73
N HIS A 160 4.85 2.04 2.97
CA HIS A 160 4.24 1.26 1.89
C HIS A 160 3.19 0.28 2.41
N LEU A 161 3.43 -0.37 3.55
CA LEU A 161 2.43 -1.25 4.16
C LEU A 161 1.19 -0.47 4.59
N ILE A 162 1.37 0.68 5.22
CA ILE A 162 0.29 1.59 5.62
C ILE A 162 -0.49 2.07 4.39
N HIS A 163 0.20 2.53 3.35
CA HIS A 163 -0.40 3.00 2.10
C HIS A 163 -1.26 1.91 1.44
N ARG A 164 -0.78 0.66 1.43
CA ARG A 164 -1.52 -0.47 0.90
C ARG A 164 -2.82 -0.72 1.66
N VAL A 165 -2.79 -0.61 2.99
CA VAL A 165 -4.00 -0.74 3.83
C VAL A 165 -4.96 0.41 3.59
N ALA A 166 -4.45 1.64 3.54
CA ALA A 166 -5.26 2.84 3.29
C ALA A 166 -5.98 2.81 1.93
N GLN A 167 -5.41 2.14 0.94
CA GLN A 167 -6.02 1.98 -0.39
C GLN A 167 -6.89 0.72 -0.54
N THR A 168 -6.95 -0.15 0.48
CA THR A 168 -7.82 -1.33 0.43
C THR A 168 -9.28 -0.88 0.56
N PRO A 169 -10.14 -1.16 -0.43
CA PRO A 169 -11.54 -0.77 -0.35
C PRO A 169 -12.25 -1.47 0.80
N VAL A 170 -13.17 -0.77 1.45
CA VAL A 170 -14.16 -1.39 2.33
C VAL A 170 -15.23 -2.00 1.44
N GLY A 171 -15.21 -3.31 1.24
CA GLY A 171 -16.14 -4.01 0.36
C GLY A 171 -15.52 -4.47 -0.96
N LYS A 172 -16.28 -4.44 -2.06
CA LYS A 172 -15.80 -4.88 -3.39
C LYS A 172 -14.59 -4.06 -3.86
N SER A 173 -13.62 -4.73 -4.45
CA SER A 173 -12.37 -4.13 -4.94
C SER A 173 -12.64 -2.86 -5.78
N PHE A 174 -12.15 -1.71 -5.34
CA PHE A 174 -12.26 -0.44 -6.07
C PHE A 174 -11.59 -0.50 -7.45
N GLN A 175 -10.58 -1.35 -7.62
CA GLN A 175 -9.95 -1.61 -8.93
C GLN A 175 -10.93 -2.23 -9.93
N GLU A 176 -12.01 -2.86 -9.46
CA GLU A 176 -13.05 -3.42 -10.33
C GLU A 176 -14.12 -2.40 -10.70
N SER A 177 -14.23 -1.28 -9.97
CA SER A 177 -15.27 -0.26 -10.19
C SER A 177 -14.89 0.85 -11.16
N ALA A 178 -13.60 1.12 -11.37
CA ALA A 178 -13.16 2.12 -12.34
C ALA A 178 -13.33 1.62 -13.80
N PRO A 179 -13.69 2.50 -14.76
CA PRO A 179 -13.76 2.15 -16.18
C PRO A 179 -12.45 1.52 -16.67
N ARG A 180 -12.58 0.55 -17.57
CA ARG A 180 -11.43 -0.23 -18.09
C ARG A 180 -10.33 0.66 -18.67
N GLU A 181 -10.72 1.63 -19.46
CA GLU A 181 -9.81 2.55 -20.15
C GLU A 181 -9.02 3.40 -19.14
N GLU A 182 -9.68 3.87 -18.08
CA GLU A 182 -9.04 4.62 -17.02
C GLU A 182 -7.99 3.79 -16.26
N GLN A 183 -8.29 2.51 -15.99
CA GLN A 183 -7.35 1.61 -15.33
C GLN A 183 -6.12 1.35 -16.19
N ILE A 184 -6.29 1.14 -17.51
CA ILE A 184 -5.19 0.92 -18.46
C ILE A 184 -4.33 2.19 -18.52
N ALA A 185 -4.95 3.34 -18.78
CA ALA A 185 -4.24 4.62 -18.87
C ALA A 185 -3.46 4.94 -17.59
N ASN A 186 -4.02 4.61 -16.42
CA ASN A 186 -3.32 4.79 -15.14
C ASN A 186 -2.11 3.88 -15.00
N ASN A 187 -2.20 2.60 -15.40
CA ASN A 187 -1.06 1.68 -15.34
C ASN A 187 0.04 2.06 -16.33
N ASP A 188 -0.31 2.48 -17.57
CA ASP A 188 0.65 2.97 -18.56
C ASP A 188 1.42 4.19 -18.06
N ARG A 189 0.71 5.12 -17.44
CA ARG A 189 1.35 6.30 -16.86
C ARG A 189 2.28 5.95 -15.71
N VAL A 190 1.85 5.12 -14.76
CA VAL A 190 2.70 4.66 -13.64
C VAL A 190 3.93 3.95 -14.15
N LEU A 191 3.80 3.08 -15.16
CA LEU A 191 4.93 2.41 -15.79
C LEU A 191 5.91 3.41 -16.40
N THR A 192 5.41 4.40 -17.14
CA THR A 192 6.25 5.46 -17.76
C THR A 192 7.01 6.27 -16.68
N GLU A 193 6.35 6.59 -15.56
CA GLU A 193 6.99 7.28 -14.45
C GLU A 193 8.09 6.43 -13.80
N HIS A 194 7.85 5.13 -13.59
CA HIS A 194 8.84 4.21 -13.06
C HIS A 194 10.06 4.04 -14.01
N GLU A 195 9.82 3.97 -15.32
CA GLU A 195 10.89 3.91 -16.33
C GLU A 195 11.75 5.17 -16.29
N ALA A 196 11.16 6.35 -16.11
CA ALA A 196 11.90 7.60 -15.97
C ALA A 196 12.76 7.64 -14.69
N ILE A 197 12.23 7.11 -13.57
CA ILE A 197 12.99 6.98 -12.33
C ILE A 197 14.18 6.03 -12.52
N PHE A 198 13.94 4.85 -13.10
CA PHE A 198 14.98 3.86 -13.36
C PHE A 198 16.07 4.40 -14.29
N ALA A 199 15.69 5.05 -15.39
CA ALA A 199 16.63 5.65 -16.34
C ALA A 199 17.55 6.67 -15.66
N ALA A 200 17.01 7.53 -14.80
CA ALA A 200 17.79 8.51 -14.04
C ALA A 200 18.75 7.85 -13.02
N ILE A 201 18.30 6.78 -12.36
CA ILE A 201 19.15 5.99 -11.45
C ILE A 201 20.25 5.30 -12.22
N ALA A 202 19.95 4.64 -13.34
CA ALA A 202 20.92 3.95 -14.18
C ALA A 202 21.99 4.91 -14.73
N ALA A 203 21.58 6.12 -15.14
CA ALA A 203 22.49 7.17 -15.59
C ALA A 203 23.36 7.76 -14.46
N GLY A 204 23.05 7.50 -13.18
CA GLY A 204 23.75 8.10 -12.04
C GLY A 204 23.37 9.55 -11.77
N ASP A 205 22.30 10.07 -12.38
CA ASP A 205 21.81 11.42 -12.17
C ASP A 205 20.89 11.47 -10.93
N GLY A 206 21.48 11.66 -9.75
CA GLY A 206 20.74 11.74 -8.50
C GLY A 206 19.74 12.89 -8.44
N ARG A 207 19.96 14.00 -9.17
CA ARG A 207 18.99 15.11 -9.20
C ARG A 207 17.79 14.76 -10.08
N ALA A 208 18.02 14.14 -11.23
CA ALA A 208 16.93 13.65 -12.09
C ALA A 208 16.13 12.55 -11.40
N ALA A 209 16.80 11.56 -10.78
CA ALA A 209 16.16 10.49 -10.04
C ALA A 209 15.26 11.02 -8.90
N LYS A 210 15.77 12.01 -8.15
CA LYS A 210 14.99 12.67 -7.10
C LYS A 210 13.73 13.34 -7.67
N ARG A 211 13.86 14.18 -8.69
CA ARG A 211 12.72 14.86 -9.32
C ARG A 211 11.71 13.89 -9.94
N ALA A 212 12.16 12.83 -10.58
CA ALA A 212 11.29 11.83 -11.18
C ALA A 212 10.45 11.12 -10.08
N MET A 213 11.07 10.76 -8.96
CA MET A 213 10.37 10.16 -7.82
C MET A 213 9.41 11.17 -7.15
N GLU A 214 9.79 12.44 -7.00
CA GLU A 214 8.93 13.51 -6.50
C GLU A 214 7.65 13.60 -7.35
N SER A 215 7.79 13.75 -8.66
CA SER A 215 6.65 13.81 -9.59
C SER A 215 5.75 12.58 -9.51
N HIS A 216 6.34 11.38 -9.42
CA HIS A 216 5.59 10.13 -9.30
C HIS A 216 4.74 10.09 -8.01
N ILE A 217 5.32 10.43 -6.84
CA ILE A 217 4.58 10.42 -5.57
C ILE A 217 3.50 11.51 -5.53
N GLU A 218 3.76 12.69 -6.08
CA GLU A 218 2.76 13.77 -6.20
C GLU A 218 1.56 13.34 -7.06
N ASN A 219 1.80 12.72 -8.21
CA ASN A 219 0.75 12.18 -9.07
C ASN A 219 -0.06 11.08 -8.37
N LEU A 220 0.61 10.20 -7.62
CA LEU A 220 -0.03 9.16 -6.83
C LEU A 220 -0.94 9.77 -5.75
N LEU A 221 -0.47 10.81 -5.05
CA LEU A 221 -1.24 11.53 -4.04
C LEU A 221 -2.51 12.14 -4.62
N GLU A 222 -2.40 12.86 -5.75
CA GLU A 222 -3.53 13.52 -6.40
C GLU A 222 -4.63 12.51 -6.75
N ILE A 223 -4.26 11.38 -7.38
CA ILE A 223 -5.21 10.34 -7.76
C ILE A 223 -5.86 9.69 -6.53
N SER A 224 -5.05 9.38 -5.52
CA SER A 224 -5.55 8.73 -4.32
C SER A 224 -6.50 9.63 -3.53
N LEU A 225 -6.22 10.93 -3.43
CA LEU A 225 -7.12 11.90 -2.80
C LEU A 225 -8.44 12.07 -3.55
N ARG A 226 -8.41 12.05 -4.90
CA ARG A 226 -9.64 12.06 -5.72
C ARG A 226 -10.48 10.81 -5.45
N LYS A 227 -9.85 9.64 -5.37
CA LYS A 227 -10.52 8.37 -5.07
C LYS A 227 -11.16 8.38 -3.67
N LEU A 228 -10.43 8.81 -2.65
CA LEU A 228 -10.96 8.93 -1.29
C LEU A 228 -12.17 9.87 -1.23
N ALA A 229 -12.13 11.01 -1.95
CA ALA A 229 -13.24 11.94 -2.02
C ALA A 229 -14.51 11.33 -2.65
N LEU A 230 -14.36 10.48 -3.66
CA LEU A 230 -15.50 9.76 -4.27
C LEU A 230 -16.09 8.74 -3.30
N GLN A 231 -15.25 7.95 -2.63
CA GLN A 231 -15.70 6.96 -1.63
C GLN A 231 -16.43 7.61 -0.45
N GLU A 232 -15.94 8.76 0.03
CA GLU A 232 -16.63 9.52 1.09
C GLU A 232 -18.03 9.98 0.65
N ARG A 233 -18.17 10.47 -0.59
CA ARG A 233 -19.47 10.88 -1.15
C ARG A 233 -20.43 9.69 -1.29
N GLU A 234 -19.95 8.55 -1.76
CA GLU A 234 -20.77 7.32 -1.88
C GLU A 234 -21.26 6.86 -0.51
N ARG A 235 -20.38 6.83 0.50
CA ARG A 235 -20.76 6.46 1.89
C ARG A 235 -21.78 7.40 2.49
N VAL A 236 -21.67 8.71 2.25
CA VAL A 236 -22.65 9.70 2.72
C VAL A 236 -23.98 9.49 2.02
N ALA A 237 -23.98 9.25 0.70
CA ALA A 237 -25.20 8.97 -0.06
C ALA A 237 -25.90 7.69 0.41
N GLU A 238 -25.15 6.61 0.65
CA GLU A 238 -25.69 5.34 1.20
C GLU A 238 -26.28 5.53 2.60
N SER A 239 -25.63 6.33 3.45
CA SER A 239 -26.15 6.65 4.78
C SER A 239 -27.45 7.45 4.72
N LEU A 240 -27.54 8.44 3.84
CA LEU A 240 -28.75 9.24 3.67
C LEU A 240 -29.93 8.39 3.17
N VAL A 241 -29.69 7.49 2.19
CA VAL A 241 -30.73 6.57 1.70
C VAL A 241 -31.18 5.60 2.81
N ALA A 242 -30.26 5.12 3.65
CA ALA A 242 -30.61 4.25 4.78
C ALA A 242 -31.46 5.00 5.82
N ASP A 243 -31.13 6.26 6.11
CA ASP A 243 -31.89 7.10 7.04
C ASP A 243 -33.29 7.43 6.47
N GLU A 244 -33.41 7.74 5.17
CA GLU A 244 -34.71 7.96 4.50
C GLU A 244 -35.61 6.70 4.55
N LEU A 245 -35.06 5.52 4.40
CA LEU A 245 -35.82 4.25 4.51
C LEU A 245 -36.36 3.99 5.93
N ILE A 246 -35.65 4.44 6.96
CA ILE A 246 -36.11 4.34 8.36
C ILE A 246 -37.30 5.28 8.63
N TYR A 247 -37.32 6.45 7.97
CA TYR A 247 -38.44 7.41 8.13
C TYR A 247 -39.64 7.14 7.23
N SER A 248 -39.50 6.20 6.28
CA SER A 248 -40.58 5.84 5.31
C SER A 248 -41.36 4.58 5.74
N ALA A 249 -40.99 3.95 6.83
CA ALA A 249 -41.61 2.76 7.42
C ALA A 249 -42.42 3.12 8.66
#